data_a1aa0b0e180520b7667a820c44fa919b
#
_entry.id   a1aa0b0e180520b7667a820c44fa919b
#
_cell.length_a   1.000
_cell.length_b   1.000
_cell.length_c   1.000
_cell.angle_alpha   90.00
_cell.angle_beta   90.00
_cell.angle_gamma   90.00
#
_symmetry.space_group_name_H-M   'P 1'
#
loop_
_entity.id
_entity.type
_entity.pdbx_description
1 polymer ?
#
loop_
_entity_poly.entity_id
_entity_poly.type
_entity_poly.pdbx_seq_one_letter_code
_entity_poly.pdbx_strand_id
1 'polypeptide(L)'
;MDRQLTLYPVFARVTLTLIVWISVYITRVCEIWNKRISVQKLATRSGAGQMLKNVAGPSDNLLNLFELPVLFYVLMVLLFVTDRGDGIYLALAWGYVLLRAIHSFIHCTYNCVLHRFSAYLVSSLVLWALWSALAWQVLGGA
;
A
#
# COMPACT_ATOMS: atom_id res chain seq x y z
N MET A 1 -19.47 -18.43 4.25
CA MET A 1 -19.15 -17.39 3.23
C MET A 1 -18.28 -18.04 2.17
N ASP A 2 -18.40 -17.63 0.91
CA ASP A 2 -17.49 -18.18 -0.11
C ASP A 2 -16.04 -17.76 0.23
N ARG A 3 -15.19 -18.74 0.45
CA ARG A 3 -13.78 -18.59 0.83
C ARG A 3 -13.00 -17.73 -0.17
N GLN A 4 -13.38 -17.79 -1.45
CA GLN A 4 -12.72 -17.01 -2.50
C GLN A 4 -12.92 -15.50 -2.35
N LEU A 5 -14.01 -15.06 -1.70
CA LEU A 5 -14.27 -13.62 -1.46
C LEU A 5 -13.16 -12.96 -0.63
N THR A 6 -12.46 -13.73 0.21
CA THR A 6 -11.32 -13.26 1.00
C THR A 6 -10.13 -12.81 0.13
N LEU A 7 -10.03 -13.30 -1.10
CA LEU A 7 -8.93 -12.94 -2.01
C LEU A 7 -9.19 -11.63 -2.79
N TYR A 8 -10.43 -11.17 -2.93
CA TYR A 8 -10.71 -9.95 -3.71
C TYR A 8 -10.02 -8.68 -3.16
N PRO A 9 -10.00 -8.42 -1.85
CA PRO A 9 -9.23 -7.29 -1.30
C PRO A 9 -7.73 -7.38 -1.60
N VAL A 10 -7.18 -8.61 -1.68
CA VAL A 10 -5.78 -8.84 -2.06
C VAL A 10 -5.53 -8.40 -3.50
N PHE A 11 -6.37 -8.84 -4.44
CA PHE A 11 -6.25 -8.44 -5.85
C PHE A 11 -6.42 -6.94 -6.03
N ALA A 12 -7.38 -6.32 -5.36
CA ALA A 12 -7.56 -4.87 -5.38
C ALA A 12 -6.30 -4.15 -4.86
N ARG A 13 -5.65 -4.69 -3.83
CA ARG A 13 -4.42 -4.15 -3.27
C ARG A 13 -3.22 -4.31 -4.21
N VAL A 14 -3.10 -5.46 -4.87
CA VAL A 14 -2.07 -5.71 -5.90
C VAL A 14 -2.26 -4.75 -7.09
N THR A 15 -3.50 -4.54 -7.52
CA THR A 15 -3.83 -3.58 -8.60
C THR A 15 -3.43 -2.16 -8.22
N LEU A 16 -3.69 -1.73 -6.98
CA LEU A 16 -3.23 -0.43 -6.50
C LEU A 16 -1.70 -0.31 -6.55
N THR A 17 -0.98 -1.36 -6.16
CA THR A 17 0.49 -1.39 -6.23
C THR A 17 0.97 -1.27 -7.67
N LEU A 18 0.33 -1.96 -8.62
CA LEU A 18 0.63 -1.86 -10.05
C LEU A 18 0.42 -0.43 -10.57
N ILE A 19 -0.69 0.21 -10.21
CA ILE A 19 -0.99 1.60 -10.62
C ILE A 19 0.10 2.55 -10.12
N VAL A 20 0.48 2.44 -8.86
CA VAL A 20 1.55 3.28 -8.28
C VAL A 20 2.89 2.99 -8.94
N TRP A 21 3.21 1.73 -9.20
CA TRP A 21 4.43 1.34 -9.90
C TRP A 21 4.51 1.94 -11.31
N ILE A 22 3.43 1.87 -12.09
CA ILE A 22 3.34 2.52 -13.41
C ILE A 22 3.54 4.04 -13.26
N SER A 23 2.92 4.66 -12.26
CA SER A 23 3.05 6.10 -12.00
C SER A 23 4.49 6.50 -11.71
N VAL A 24 5.27 5.68 -10.99
CA VAL A 24 6.71 5.89 -10.77
C VAL A 24 7.47 5.92 -12.08
N TYR A 25 7.19 4.98 -12.98
CA TYR A 25 7.86 4.94 -14.28
C TYR A 25 7.54 6.17 -15.13
N ILE A 26 6.26 6.47 -15.29
CA ILE A 26 5.81 7.61 -16.11
C ILE A 26 6.42 8.91 -15.58
N THR A 27 6.30 9.19 -14.28
CA THR A 27 6.77 10.45 -13.71
C THR A 27 8.30 10.58 -13.80
N ARG A 28 9.04 9.51 -13.54
CA ARG A 28 10.51 9.53 -13.64
C ARG A 28 11.01 9.67 -15.08
N VAL A 29 10.44 8.93 -16.01
CA VAL A 29 10.84 9.01 -17.43
C VAL A 29 10.55 10.40 -17.99
N CYS A 30 9.35 10.95 -17.72
CA CYS A 30 9.00 12.30 -18.15
C CYS A 30 9.95 13.35 -17.56
N GLU A 31 10.30 13.25 -16.27
CA GLU A 31 11.20 14.21 -15.62
C GLU A 31 12.63 14.14 -16.20
N ILE A 32 13.13 12.93 -16.45
CA ILE A 32 14.46 12.71 -17.07
C ILE A 32 14.49 13.34 -18.46
N TRP A 33 13.47 13.11 -19.29
CA TRP A 33 13.41 13.64 -20.65
C TRP A 33 13.26 15.16 -20.66
N ASN A 34 12.35 15.71 -19.87
CA ASN A 34 12.08 17.14 -19.82
C ASN A 34 13.31 17.94 -19.34
N LYS A 35 14.04 17.43 -18.36
CA LYS A 35 15.20 18.09 -17.77
C LYS A 35 16.52 17.65 -18.42
N ARG A 36 16.48 16.77 -19.41
CA ARG A 36 17.68 16.20 -20.09
C ARG A 36 18.71 15.68 -19.07
N ILE A 37 18.24 14.97 -18.02
CA ILE A 37 19.12 14.45 -16.97
C ILE A 37 19.94 13.30 -17.53
N SER A 38 21.27 13.37 -17.38
CA SER A 38 22.13 12.23 -17.72
C SER A 38 21.83 11.05 -16.78
N VAL A 39 21.51 9.88 -17.37
CA VAL A 39 21.19 8.65 -16.62
C VAL A 39 22.32 8.26 -15.65
N GLN A 40 23.57 8.55 -16.00
CA GLN A 40 24.71 8.27 -15.14
C GLN A 40 24.68 9.04 -13.80
N LYS A 41 24.06 10.22 -13.76
CA LYS A 41 23.87 10.98 -12.51
C LYS A 41 22.85 10.33 -11.57
N LEU A 42 22.05 9.39 -12.06
CA LEU A 42 21.05 8.64 -11.30
C LEU A 42 21.59 7.31 -10.75
N ALA A 43 22.86 7.00 -10.98
CA ALA A 43 23.48 5.74 -10.57
C ALA A 43 23.51 5.55 -9.03
N THR A 44 23.48 6.65 -8.27
CA THR A 44 23.45 6.59 -6.81
C THR A 44 22.08 7.02 -6.27
N ARG A 45 21.71 6.49 -5.09
CA ARG A 45 20.45 6.86 -4.42
C ARG A 45 20.38 8.36 -4.08
N SER A 46 21.51 8.95 -3.69
CA SER A 46 21.63 10.38 -3.40
C SER A 46 21.49 11.23 -4.67
N GLY A 47 22.13 10.84 -5.77
CA GLY A 47 22.01 11.52 -7.06
C GLY A 47 20.58 11.48 -7.61
N ALA A 48 19.93 10.32 -7.56
CA ALA A 48 18.53 10.18 -7.94
C ALA A 48 17.59 11.02 -7.04
N GLY A 49 17.83 11.05 -5.73
CA GLY A 49 17.03 11.84 -4.78
C GLY A 49 17.13 13.34 -5.01
N GLN A 50 18.30 13.85 -5.41
CA GLN A 50 18.48 15.27 -5.73
C GLN A 50 17.85 15.65 -7.08
N MET A 51 18.10 14.84 -8.12
CA MET A 51 17.67 15.14 -9.50
C MET A 51 16.16 14.93 -9.70
N LEU A 52 15.56 13.95 -9.02
CA LEU A 52 14.16 13.56 -9.17
C LEU A 52 13.28 14.00 -7.99
N LYS A 53 13.72 14.98 -7.20
CA LYS A 53 13.00 15.48 -6.01
C LYS A 53 11.54 15.87 -6.31
N ASN A 54 11.27 16.48 -7.46
CA ASN A 54 9.93 16.93 -7.84
C ASN A 54 8.96 15.77 -8.12
N VAL A 55 9.47 14.58 -8.42
CA VAL A 55 8.68 13.36 -8.72
C VAL A 55 8.94 12.25 -7.70
N ALA A 56 9.36 12.61 -6.50
CA ALA A 56 9.63 11.64 -5.42
C ALA A 56 8.35 10.98 -4.88
N GLY A 57 7.20 11.70 -4.89
CA GLY A 57 5.95 11.23 -4.30
C GLY A 57 5.55 9.80 -4.66
N PRO A 58 5.38 9.44 -5.94
CA PRO A 58 5.06 8.06 -6.34
C PRO A 58 6.11 7.03 -5.88
N SER A 59 7.39 7.39 -5.88
CA SER A 59 8.48 6.49 -5.46
C SER A 59 8.44 6.21 -3.96
N ASP A 60 8.24 7.25 -3.16
CA ASP A 60 8.13 7.14 -1.71
C ASP A 60 6.85 6.38 -1.32
N ASN A 61 5.75 6.62 -2.06
CA ASN A 61 4.54 5.86 -1.87
C ASN A 61 4.73 4.37 -2.21
N LEU A 62 5.47 4.06 -3.28
CA LEU A 62 5.77 2.66 -3.63
C LEU A 62 6.50 1.94 -2.49
N LEU A 63 7.47 2.60 -1.83
CA LEU A 63 8.14 2.04 -0.64
C LEU A 63 7.14 1.76 0.48
N ASN A 64 6.25 2.71 0.80
CA ASN A 64 5.21 2.54 1.81
C ASN A 64 4.23 1.38 1.50
N LEU A 65 4.09 0.99 0.23
CA LEU A 65 3.27 -0.15 -0.17
C LEU A 65 3.92 -1.51 0.18
N PHE A 66 5.22 -1.54 0.42
CA PHE A 66 5.98 -2.74 0.80
C PHE A 66 6.37 -2.78 2.30
N GLU A 67 5.90 -1.84 3.10
CA GLU A 67 6.07 -1.83 4.56
C GLU A 67 4.90 -2.56 5.26
N LEU A 68 4.07 -1.85 6.01
CA LEU A 68 2.91 -2.43 6.70
C LEU A 68 1.95 -3.25 5.81
N PRO A 69 1.71 -2.90 4.53
CA PRO A 69 0.85 -3.71 3.67
C PRO A 69 1.27 -5.16 3.46
N VAL A 70 2.53 -5.49 3.68
CA VAL A 70 2.97 -6.90 3.65
C VAL A 70 2.24 -7.72 4.70
N LEU A 71 2.02 -7.15 5.90
CA LEU A 71 1.25 -7.79 6.97
C LEU A 71 -0.22 -8.00 6.58
N PHE A 72 -0.79 -7.14 5.75
CA PHE A 72 -2.14 -7.35 5.22
C PHE A 72 -2.21 -8.57 4.30
N TYR A 73 -1.25 -8.76 3.41
CA TYR A 73 -1.21 -9.95 2.55
C TYR A 73 -1.08 -11.24 3.37
N VAL A 74 -0.19 -11.25 4.37
CA VAL A 74 -0.02 -12.39 5.27
C VAL A 74 -1.31 -12.70 6.02
N LEU A 75 -1.98 -11.68 6.57
CA LEU A 75 -3.26 -11.83 7.26
C LEU A 75 -4.32 -12.47 6.36
N MET A 76 -4.49 -11.93 5.14
CA MET A 76 -5.51 -12.44 4.21
C MET A 76 -5.24 -13.88 3.78
N VAL A 77 -3.96 -14.25 3.59
CA VAL A 77 -3.56 -15.65 3.31
C VAL A 77 -3.89 -16.54 4.51
N LEU A 78 -3.59 -16.10 5.74
CA LEU A 78 -3.93 -16.87 6.94
C LEU A 78 -5.45 -17.06 7.07
N LEU A 79 -6.26 -16.02 6.88
CA LEU A 79 -7.72 -16.12 6.90
C LEU A 79 -8.23 -17.09 5.83
N PHE A 80 -7.64 -17.04 4.63
CA PHE A 80 -7.98 -17.96 3.55
C PHE A 80 -7.62 -19.41 3.88
N VAL A 81 -6.42 -19.69 4.39
CA VAL A 81 -5.95 -21.05 4.68
C VAL A 81 -6.68 -21.64 5.87
N THR A 82 -6.94 -20.85 6.91
CA THR A 82 -7.61 -21.32 8.14
C THR A 82 -9.13 -21.34 8.06
N ASP A 83 -9.71 -20.83 6.96
CA ASP A 83 -11.17 -20.67 6.76
C ASP A 83 -11.86 -19.88 7.87
N ARG A 84 -11.13 -18.91 8.46
CA ARG A 84 -11.62 -18.04 9.55
C ARG A 84 -12.11 -16.67 9.07
N GLY A 85 -12.14 -16.44 7.75
CA GLY A 85 -12.65 -15.19 7.17
C GLY A 85 -14.17 -15.13 7.21
N ASP A 86 -14.73 -14.25 8.02
CA ASP A 86 -16.17 -13.93 8.06
C ASP A 86 -16.47 -12.59 7.38
N GLY A 87 -17.76 -12.19 7.39
CA GLY A 87 -18.20 -10.93 6.78
C GLY A 87 -17.57 -9.69 7.40
N ILE A 88 -17.23 -9.73 8.69
CA ILE A 88 -16.60 -8.61 9.41
C ILE A 88 -15.16 -8.45 8.95
N TYR A 89 -14.38 -9.55 8.83
CA TYR A 89 -13.03 -9.51 8.29
C TYR A 89 -13.02 -8.97 6.87
N LEU A 90 -13.97 -9.41 6.03
CA LEU A 90 -14.08 -8.95 4.65
C LEU A 90 -14.40 -7.44 4.59
N ALA A 91 -15.33 -6.95 5.39
CA ALA A 91 -15.67 -5.53 5.44
C ALA A 91 -14.48 -4.67 5.90
N LEU A 92 -13.78 -5.09 6.95
CA LEU A 92 -12.58 -4.39 7.42
C LEU A 92 -11.43 -4.45 6.43
N ALA A 93 -11.26 -5.57 5.70
CA ALA A 93 -10.26 -5.70 4.65
C ALA A 93 -10.52 -4.71 3.50
N TRP A 94 -11.76 -4.56 3.06
CA TRP A 94 -12.14 -3.54 2.07
C TRP A 94 -11.95 -2.12 2.59
N GLY A 95 -12.30 -1.86 3.86
CA GLY A 95 -12.02 -0.58 4.53
C GLY A 95 -10.53 -0.25 4.52
N TYR A 96 -9.67 -1.22 4.84
CA TYR A 96 -8.22 -1.08 4.75
C TYR A 96 -7.76 -0.73 3.34
N VAL A 97 -8.22 -1.47 2.32
CA VAL A 97 -7.83 -1.24 0.91
C VAL A 97 -8.25 0.16 0.47
N LEU A 98 -9.46 0.61 0.80
CA LEU A 98 -9.95 1.94 0.47
C LEU A 98 -9.11 3.05 1.12
N LEU A 99 -8.81 2.93 2.40
CA LEU A 99 -7.97 3.90 3.12
C LEU A 99 -6.56 3.97 2.54
N ARG A 100 -5.99 2.85 2.13
CA ARG A 100 -4.68 2.80 1.46
C ARG A 100 -4.73 3.36 0.04
N ALA A 101 -5.84 3.21 -0.68
CA ALA A 101 -6.04 3.86 -1.96
C ALA A 101 -6.11 5.39 -1.83
N ILE A 102 -6.85 5.90 -0.83
CA ILE A 102 -6.91 7.33 -0.49
C ILE A 102 -5.52 7.85 -0.12
N HIS A 103 -4.79 7.15 0.75
CA HIS A 103 -3.40 7.49 1.10
C HIS A 103 -2.52 7.60 -0.14
N SER A 104 -2.55 6.60 -1.02
CA SER A 104 -1.73 6.55 -2.24
C SER A 104 -2.11 7.67 -3.22
N PHE A 105 -3.40 7.98 -3.35
CA PHE A 105 -3.88 9.09 -4.17
C PHE A 105 -3.32 10.42 -3.67
N ILE A 106 -3.44 10.69 -2.36
CA ILE A 106 -2.89 11.92 -1.75
C ILE A 106 -1.38 12.01 -1.96
N HIS A 107 -0.67 10.90 -1.75
CA HIS A 107 0.79 10.84 -1.83
C HIS A 107 1.31 11.07 -3.24
N CYS A 108 0.60 10.56 -4.26
CA CYS A 108 0.99 10.69 -5.67
C CYS A 108 0.52 12.01 -6.31
N THR A 109 -0.37 12.77 -5.65
CA THR A 109 -0.94 14.00 -6.21
C THR A 109 -0.47 15.23 -5.44
N TYR A 110 -1.32 15.79 -4.57
CA TYR A 110 -1.03 17.04 -3.86
C TYR A 110 -0.16 16.90 -2.59
N ASN A 111 0.12 15.67 -2.17
CA ASN A 111 1.08 15.28 -1.13
C ASN A 111 1.01 16.10 0.19
N CYS A 112 -0.19 16.45 0.64
CA CYS A 112 -0.37 17.09 1.95
C CYS A 112 -0.04 16.09 3.07
N VAL A 113 0.99 16.41 3.87
CA VAL A 113 1.54 15.51 4.89
C VAL A 113 0.48 15.10 5.93
N LEU A 114 -0.34 16.05 6.39
CA LEU A 114 -1.36 15.77 7.39
C LEU A 114 -2.44 14.80 6.88
N HIS A 115 -2.96 15.04 5.68
CA HIS A 115 -3.97 14.16 5.08
C HIS A 115 -3.43 12.77 4.81
N ARG A 116 -2.21 12.69 4.28
CA ARG A 116 -1.50 11.43 4.03
C ARG A 116 -1.29 10.66 5.34
N PHE A 117 -0.80 11.34 6.38
CA PHE A 117 -0.55 10.73 7.68
C PHE A 117 -1.84 10.22 8.32
N SER A 118 -2.93 10.99 8.28
CA SER A 118 -4.22 10.57 8.83
C SER A 118 -4.75 9.30 8.14
N ALA A 119 -4.72 9.26 6.81
CA ALA A 119 -5.15 8.07 6.05
C ALA A 119 -4.25 6.85 6.36
N TYR A 120 -2.94 7.07 6.50
CA TYR A 120 -2.00 6.03 6.92
C TYR A 120 -2.31 5.49 8.31
N LEU A 121 -2.48 6.39 9.28
CA LEU A 121 -2.73 6.02 10.68
C LEU A 121 -4.03 5.22 10.82
N VAL A 122 -5.13 5.71 10.23
CA VAL A 122 -6.43 5.02 10.30
C VAL A 122 -6.35 3.64 9.65
N SER A 123 -5.73 3.53 8.48
CA SER A 123 -5.53 2.22 7.83
C SER A 123 -4.68 1.27 8.68
N SER A 124 -3.65 1.78 9.35
CA SER A 124 -2.81 0.98 10.23
C SER A 124 -3.58 0.46 11.44
N LEU A 125 -4.44 1.28 12.04
CA LEU A 125 -5.31 0.87 13.15
C LEU A 125 -6.28 -0.24 12.72
N VAL A 126 -6.87 -0.14 11.53
CA VAL A 126 -7.72 -1.21 10.97
C VAL A 126 -6.93 -2.51 10.80
N LEU A 127 -5.70 -2.43 10.28
CA LEU A 127 -4.83 -3.61 10.12
C LEU A 127 -4.51 -4.26 11.47
N TRP A 128 -4.16 -3.47 12.48
CA TRP A 128 -3.87 -3.99 13.82
C TRP A 128 -5.11 -4.57 14.50
N ALA A 129 -6.29 -3.98 14.30
CA ALA A 129 -7.56 -4.55 14.78
C ALA A 129 -7.82 -5.93 14.14
N LEU A 130 -7.60 -6.07 12.83
CA LEU A 130 -7.73 -7.35 12.13
C LEU A 130 -6.76 -8.40 12.68
N TRP A 131 -5.49 -8.04 12.90
CA TRP A 131 -4.50 -8.94 13.50
C TRP A 131 -4.86 -9.34 14.92
N SER A 132 -5.32 -8.40 15.74
CA SER A 132 -5.74 -8.66 17.11
C SER A 132 -6.94 -9.60 17.16
N ALA A 133 -7.90 -9.43 16.25
CA ALA A 133 -9.07 -10.30 16.15
C ALA A 133 -8.67 -11.73 15.73
N LEU A 134 -7.78 -11.87 14.74
CA LEU A 134 -7.27 -13.19 14.34
C LEU A 134 -6.48 -13.86 15.48
N ALA A 135 -5.61 -13.11 16.15
CA ALA A 135 -4.85 -13.64 17.29
C ALA A 135 -5.78 -14.11 18.42
N TRP A 136 -6.83 -13.34 18.73
CA TRP A 136 -7.83 -13.75 19.71
C TRP A 136 -8.54 -15.04 19.32
N GLN A 137 -8.94 -15.20 18.06
CA GLN A 137 -9.58 -16.42 17.58
C GLN A 137 -8.65 -17.64 17.59
N VAL A 138 -7.34 -17.44 17.39
CA VAL A 138 -6.36 -18.53 17.34
C VAL A 138 -5.92 -18.93 18.76
N LEU A 139 -5.68 -17.96 19.63
CA LEU A 139 -5.13 -18.18 20.97
C LEU A 139 -6.20 -18.31 22.05
N GLY A 140 -7.36 -17.67 21.89
CA GLY A 140 -8.44 -17.67 22.87
C GLY A 140 -9.55 -18.68 22.58
N GLY A 141 -9.51 -19.34 21.45
CA GLY A 141 -10.51 -20.33 21.01
C GLY A 141 -10.11 -21.79 21.26
N ALA A 142 -9.26 -22.03 22.27
CA ALA A 142 -8.95 -23.37 22.77
C ALA A 142 -9.91 -23.77 23.89
#